data_48c7d07db3e92a9e8e7f74dd50dbf1aa
#
_entry.id   48c7d07db3e92a9e8e7f74dd50dbf1aa
#
_cell.length_a   1.000
_cell.length_b   1.000
_cell.length_c   1.000
_cell.angle_alpha   90.00
_cell.angle_beta   90.00
_cell.angle_gamma   90.00
#
_symmetry.space_group_name_H-M   'P 1'
#
loop_
_entity.id
_entity.type
_entity.pdbx_description
1 polymer ?
#
loop_
_entity_poly.entity_id
_entity_poly.type
_entity_poly.pdbx_seq_one_letter_code
_entity_poly.pdbx_strand_id
1 'polypeptide(L)'
;MAIQKILVAYNFTSLDQKALDFAMSAFGHLDGIEFTIFHAYTPVPDIETEASLVTGKLKGSLSYLSQLILQRESDLKAVVTGLCQNGFPENRIHTVFKPRKKDIASEIIGVIQDAKFDVIVLNRKAARVARFFTGSVSSKVVMTLKDTTVCIVS
;
A
#
# COMPACT_ATOMS: atom_id res chain seq x y z
N MET A 1 23.64 7.13 9.04
CA MET A 1 22.30 7.32 9.66
C MET A 1 21.61 5.99 9.79
N ALA A 2 21.00 5.74 10.92
CA ALA A 2 20.27 4.50 11.14
C ALA A 2 18.95 4.52 10.36
N ILE A 3 18.62 3.43 9.68
CA ILE A 3 17.33 3.22 9.06
C ILE A 3 16.29 3.10 10.17
N GLN A 4 15.23 3.86 10.10
CA GLN A 4 14.19 3.91 11.12
C GLN A 4 12.79 3.62 10.58
N LYS A 5 12.46 4.18 9.42
CA LYS A 5 11.10 4.08 8.86
C LYS A 5 11.09 3.40 7.50
N ILE A 6 10.31 2.35 7.39
CA ILE A 6 10.18 1.57 6.17
C ILE A 6 8.72 1.55 5.74
N LEU A 7 8.47 1.89 4.49
CA LEU A 7 7.16 1.77 3.86
C LEU A 7 7.14 0.50 3.01
N VAL A 8 6.11 -0.31 3.18
CA VAL A 8 5.86 -1.48 2.34
C VAL A 8 4.54 -1.29 1.62
N ALA A 9 4.59 -1.17 0.30
CA ALA A 9 3.38 -1.12 -0.52
C ALA A 9 2.77 -2.52 -0.59
N TYR A 10 1.49 -2.65 -0.26
CA TYR A 10 0.82 -3.93 -0.11
C TYR A 10 -0.54 -3.93 -0.80
N ASN A 11 -0.74 -4.81 -1.76
CA ASN A 11 -1.98 -4.94 -2.52
C ASN A 11 -2.58 -6.36 -2.42
N PHE A 12 -2.28 -7.07 -1.35
CA PHE A 12 -2.83 -8.39 -1.01
C PHE A 12 -2.53 -9.50 -2.04
N THR A 13 -1.46 -9.35 -2.80
CA THR A 13 -0.99 -10.41 -3.71
C THR A 13 0.11 -11.24 -3.05
N SER A 14 0.40 -12.41 -3.61
CA SER A 14 1.52 -13.25 -3.16
C SER A 14 2.87 -12.55 -3.29
N LEU A 15 3.02 -11.67 -4.28
CA LEU A 15 4.25 -10.90 -4.46
C LEU A 15 4.38 -9.78 -3.41
N ASP A 16 3.26 -9.20 -2.98
CA ASP A 16 3.27 -8.24 -1.88
C ASP A 16 3.65 -8.92 -0.57
N GLN A 17 3.15 -10.12 -0.34
CA GLN A 17 3.55 -10.91 0.81
C GLN A 17 5.05 -11.22 0.79
N LYS A 18 5.58 -11.57 -0.38
CA LYS A 18 7.01 -11.78 -0.56
C LYS A 18 7.83 -10.52 -0.28
N ALA A 19 7.34 -9.36 -0.71
CA ALA A 19 7.98 -8.08 -0.43
C ALA A 19 7.95 -7.75 1.07
N LEU A 20 6.84 -8.01 1.73
CA LEU A 20 6.70 -7.83 3.18
C LEU A 20 7.63 -8.77 3.94
N ASP A 21 7.68 -10.05 3.57
CA ASP A 21 8.57 -11.04 4.18
C ASP A 21 10.04 -10.64 4.03
N PHE A 22 10.41 -10.13 2.86
CA PHE A 22 11.76 -9.59 2.64
C PHE A 22 12.04 -8.41 3.57
N ALA A 23 11.12 -7.46 3.65
CA ALA A 23 11.28 -6.27 4.48
C ALA A 23 11.47 -6.65 5.96
N MET A 24 10.66 -7.58 6.45
CA MET A 24 10.75 -8.07 7.82
C MET A 24 12.06 -8.83 8.07
N SER A 25 12.47 -9.65 7.14
CA SER A 25 13.71 -10.41 7.23
C SER A 25 14.97 -9.52 7.19
N ALA A 26 14.95 -8.53 6.30
CA ALA A 26 16.11 -7.64 6.10
C ALA A 26 16.23 -6.58 7.20
N PHE A 27 15.13 -6.05 7.68
CA PHE A 27 15.12 -4.87 8.56
C PHE A 27 14.47 -5.11 9.92
N GLY A 28 13.66 -6.15 10.08
CA GLY A 28 12.86 -6.36 11.29
C GLY A 28 13.67 -6.58 12.56
N HIS A 29 14.93 -6.97 12.45
CA HIS A 29 15.82 -7.17 13.58
C HIS A 29 16.56 -5.90 14.03
N LEU A 30 16.42 -4.81 13.29
CA LEU A 30 17.08 -3.55 13.62
C LEU A 30 16.34 -2.85 14.78
N ASP A 31 17.12 -2.31 15.69
CA ASP A 31 16.56 -1.56 16.83
C ASP A 31 15.89 -0.27 16.36
N GLY A 32 14.71 0.00 16.92
CA GLY A 32 13.98 1.22 16.64
C GLY A 32 13.32 1.29 15.26
N ILE A 33 13.31 0.20 14.51
CA ILE A 33 12.69 0.16 13.19
C ILE A 33 11.16 0.24 13.29
N GLU A 34 10.56 1.02 12.42
CA GLU A 34 9.10 1.12 12.27
C GLU A 34 8.71 0.75 10.85
N PHE A 35 7.67 -0.08 10.72
CA PHE A 35 7.08 -0.43 9.43
C PHE A 35 5.75 0.28 9.24
N THR A 36 5.52 0.77 8.05
CA THR A 36 4.21 1.25 7.61
C THR A 36 3.78 0.41 6.41
N ILE A 37 2.67 -0.28 6.55
CA ILE A 37 2.06 -1.05 5.46
C ILE A 37 1.06 -0.15 4.77
N PHE A 38 1.27 0.09 3.48
CA PHE A 38 0.50 1.03 2.70
C PHE A 38 -0.41 0.31 1.70
N HIS A 39 -1.67 0.69 1.72
CA HIS A 39 -2.64 0.26 0.71
C HIS A 39 -3.50 1.45 0.26
N ALA A 40 -3.57 1.67 -1.05
CA ALA A 40 -4.48 2.63 -1.66
C ALA A 40 -5.61 1.87 -2.36
N TYR A 41 -6.83 2.03 -1.86
CA TYR A 41 -7.99 1.35 -2.42
C TYR A 41 -8.67 2.20 -3.50
N THR A 42 -9.38 1.53 -4.41
CA THR A 42 -10.24 2.21 -5.38
C THR A 42 -11.48 2.71 -4.65
N PRO A 43 -11.72 4.03 -4.61
CA PRO A 43 -12.87 4.57 -3.89
C PRO A 43 -14.17 4.23 -4.61
N VAL A 44 -15.25 4.20 -3.82
CA VAL A 44 -16.61 4.11 -4.38
C VAL A 44 -16.90 5.40 -5.13
N PRO A 45 -17.37 5.32 -6.38
CA PRO A 45 -17.76 6.52 -7.11
C PRO A 45 -18.87 7.28 -6.38
N ASP A 46 -18.72 8.60 -6.28
CA ASP A 46 -19.77 9.47 -5.77
C ASP A 46 -20.74 9.74 -6.91
N ILE A 47 -21.80 8.95 -6.96
CA ILE A 47 -22.85 9.09 -7.97
C ILE A 47 -24.03 9.76 -7.32
N GLU A 48 -24.32 10.99 -7.70
CA GLU A 48 -25.54 11.66 -7.33
C GLU A 48 -26.74 10.89 -7.90
N THR A 49 -27.54 10.35 -7.00
CA THR A 49 -28.64 9.44 -7.34
C THR A 49 -29.92 10.17 -7.68
N GLU A 50 -29.92 11.17 -8.55
CA GLU A 50 -31.15 11.77 -9.04
C GLU A 50 -31.91 10.91 -10.06
N ALA A 51 -31.27 9.92 -10.65
CA ALA A 51 -31.90 9.04 -11.61
C ALA A 51 -32.46 7.79 -10.93
N SER A 52 -33.73 7.86 -10.56
CA SER A 52 -34.46 6.78 -9.91
C SER A 52 -34.61 5.48 -10.73
N LEU A 53 -34.23 5.47 -12.00
CA LEU A 53 -34.44 4.34 -12.91
C LEU A 53 -33.25 3.38 -13.08
N VAL A 54 -32.05 3.79 -12.69
CA VAL A 54 -30.84 2.97 -12.82
C VAL A 54 -30.41 2.37 -11.48
N THR A 55 -31.24 2.55 -10.46
CA THR A 55 -30.83 2.50 -9.06
C THR A 55 -30.62 1.12 -8.46
N GLY A 56 -31.28 0.07 -8.97
CA GLY A 56 -31.20 -1.24 -8.35
C GLY A 56 -29.83 -1.93 -8.52
N LYS A 57 -29.37 -2.05 -9.76
CA LYS A 57 -28.05 -2.66 -10.08
C LYS A 57 -26.92 -1.79 -9.60
N LEU A 58 -27.05 -0.46 -9.74
CA LEU A 58 -26.02 0.48 -9.35
C LEU A 58 -25.84 0.51 -7.82
N LYS A 59 -26.95 0.53 -7.06
CA LYS A 59 -26.90 0.43 -5.60
C LYS A 59 -26.28 -0.88 -5.14
N GLY A 60 -26.60 -2.00 -5.79
CA GLY A 60 -25.97 -3.29 -5.51
C GLY A 60 -24.47 -3.26 -5.76
N SER A 61 -24.01 -2.68 -6.86
CA SER A 61 -22.61 -2.54 -7.19
C SER A 61 -21.87 -1.63 -6.22
N LEU A 62 -22.45 -0.51 -5.82
CA LEU A 62 -21.90 0.42 -4.84
C LEU A 62 -21.80 -0.21 -3.46
N SER A 63 -22.84 -0.96 -3.06
CA SER A 63 -22.83 -1.72 -1.81
C SER A 63 -21.72 -2.78 -1.79
N TYR A 64 -21.56 -3.50 -2.91
CA TYR A 64 -20.49 -4.47 -3.08
C TYR A 64 -19.10 -3.83 -2.95
N LEU A 65 -18.88 -2.70 -3.62
CA LEU A 65 -17.61 -1.97 -3.52
C LEU A 65 -17.31 -1.49 -2.11
N SER A 66 -18.34 -0.99 -1.40
CA SER A 66 -18.20 -0.58 -0.01
C SER A 66 -17.82 -1.75 0.90
N GLN A 67 -18.45 -2.90 0.69
CA GLN A 67 -18.11 -4.13 1.43
C GLN A 67 -16.69 -4.60 1.11
N LEU A 68 -16.27 -4.49 -0.14
CA LEU A 68 -14.91 -4.87 -0.55
C LEU A 68 -13.86 -3.98 0.15
N ILE A 69 -14.11 -2.68 0.27
CA ILE A 69 -13.23 -1.76 0.99
C ILE A 69 -13.13 -2.16 2.46
N LEU A 70 -14.25 -2.43 3.12
CA LEU A 70 -14.27 -2.89 4.51
C LEU A 70 -13.52 -4.22 4.68
N GLN A 71 -13.68 -5.12 3.74
CA GLN A 71 -12.97 -6.40 3.76
C GLN A 71 -11.46 -6.19 3.62
N ARG A 72 -11.01 -5.30 2.74
CA ARG A 72 -9.60 -4.98 2.56
C ARG A 72 -8.99 -4.34 3.80
N GLU A 73 -9.75 -3.48 4.47
CA GLU A 73 -9.30 -2.89 5.74
C GLU A 73 -9.11 -3.96 6.81
N SER A 74 -10.07 -4.90 6.91
CA SER A 74 -9.99 -6.05 7.80
C SER A 74 -8.80 -6.95 7.46
N ASP A 75 -8.58 -7.21 6.15
CA ASP A 75 -7.45 -8.01 5.69
C ASP A 75 -6.11 -7.36 6.05
N LEU A 76 -6.03 -6.04 5.96
CA LEU A 76 -4.82 -5.31 6.36
C LEU A 76 -4.56 -5.44 7.87
N LYS A 77 -5.59 -5.36 8.69
CA LYS A 77 -5.48 -5.60 10.14
C LYS A 77 -5.01 -7.03 10.43
N ALA A 78 -5.47 -7.99 9.66
CA ALA A 78 -5.03 -9.38 9.79
C ALA A 78 -3.54 -9.56 9.46
N VAL A 79 -3.02 -8.83 8.47
CA VAL A 79 -1.59 -8.80 8.14
C VAL A 79 -0.79 -8.29 9.34
N VAL A 80 -1.20 -7.19 9.94
CA VAL A 80 -0.56 -6.63 11.15
C VAL A 80 -0.58 -7.63 12.30
N THR A 81 -1.73 -8.26 12.54
CA THR A 81 -1.87 -9.28 13.58
C THR A 81 -0.90 -10.44 13.37
N GLY A 82 -0.75 -10.90 12.13
CA GLY A 82 0.20 -11.95 11.78
C GLY A 82 1.65 -11.57 12.10
N LEU A 83 2.05 -10.34 11.81
CA LEU A 83 3.39 -9.84 12.14
C LEU A 83 3.60 -9.79 13.67
N CYS A 84 2.60 -9.34 14.42
CA CYS A 84 2.66 -9.30 15.89
C CYS A 84 2.74 -10.70 16.49
N GLN A 85 2.04 -11.67 15.93
CA GLN A 85 2.11 -13.07 16.36
C GLN A 85 3.50 -13.68 16.12
N ASN A 86 4.23 -13.20 15.12
CA ASN A 86 5.61 -13.58 14.85
C ASN A 86 6.63 -12.83 15.71
N GLY A 87 6.18 -12.04 16.67
CA GLY A 87 7.02 -11.40 17.67
C GLY A 87 7.40 -9.95 17.37
N PHE A 88 6.92 -9.35 16.29
CA PHE A 88 7.20 -7.95 16.02
C PHE A 88 6.32 -7.05 16.90
N PRO A 89 6.87 -5.99 17.53
CA PRO A 89 6.11 -5.12 18.42
C PRO A 89 5.00 -4.36 17.69
N GLU A 90 3.78 -4.44 18.22
CA GLU A 90 2.61 -3.78 17.62
C GLU A 90 2.78 -2.27 17.51
N ASN A 91 3.42 -1.63 18.48
CA ASN A 91 3.65 -0.18 18.48
C ASN A 91 4.63 0.30 17.40
N ARG A 92 5.27 -0.61 16.70
CA ARG A 92 6.20 -0.32 15.58
C ARG A 92 5.64 -0.68 14.22
N ILE A 93 4.39 -1.10 14.15
CA ILE A 93 3.69 -1.37 12.89
C ILE A 93 2.57 -0.36 12.73
N HIS A 94 2.61 0.36 11.62
CA HIS A 94 1.59 1.33 11.25
C HIS A 94 0.95 0.93 9.94
N THR A 95 -0.26 1.38 9.69
CA THR A 95 -0.96 1.17 8.43
C THR A 95 -1.41 2.49 7.86
N VAL A 96 -1.33 2.61 6.54
CA VAL A 96 -1.94 3.68 5.77
C VAL A 96 -2.91 3.05 4.80
N PHE A 97 -4.19 3.26 5.03
CA PHE A 97 -5.28 2.77 4.21
C PHE A 97 -6.07 3.96 3.71
N LYS A 98 -5.93 4.29 2.42
CA LYS A 98 -6.50 5.54 1.89
C LYS A 98 -7.06 5.34 0.48
N PRO A 99 -8.02 6.18 0.07
CA PRO A 99 -8.54 6.12 -1.29
C PRO A 99 -7.50 6.61 -2.29
N ARG A 100 -7.45 5.96 -3.43
CA ARG A 100 -6.62 6.37 -4.54
C ARG A 100 -7.28 7.52 -5.30
N LYS A 101 -6.64 8.67 -5.32
CA LYS A 101 -7.10 9.85 -6.06
C LYS A 101 -6.52 9.93 -7.46
N LYS A 102 -5.26 9.53 -7.59
CA LYS A 102 -4.53 9.50 -8.86
C LYS A 102 -4.06 8.07 -9.14
N ASP A 103 -2.80 7.89 -9.41
CA ASP A 103 -2.18 6.58 -9.53
C ASP A 103 -1.48 6.18 -8.21
N ILE A 104 -1.18 4.89 -8.09
CA ILE A 104 -0.55 4.33 -6.90
C ILE A 104 0.81 4.98 -6.63
N ALA A 105 1.59 5.24 -7.67
CA ALA A 105 2.91 5.87 -7.51
C ALA A 105 2.79 7.27 -6.89
N SER A 106 1.84 8.07 -7.34
CA SER A 106 1.59 9.41 -6.78
C SER A 106 1.15 9.34 -5.32
N GLU A 107 0.33 8.36 -4.95
CA GLU A 107 -0.10 8.17 -3.57
C GLU A 107 1.06 7.75 -2.67
N ILE A 108 1.92 6.85 -3.13
CA ILE A 108 3.13 6.45 -2.41
C ILE A 108 4.07 7.64 -2.21
N ILE A 109 4.34 8.38 -3.27
CA ILE A 109 5.21 9.56 -3.23
C ILE A 109 4.68 10.59 -2.22
N GLY A 110 3.37 10.84 -2.23
CA GLY A 110 2.73 11.76 -1.30
C GLY A 110 2.95 11.35 0.16
N VAL A 111 2.75 10.09 0.49
CA VAL A 111 2.95 9.57 1.85
C VAL A 111 4.41 9.70 2.28
N ILE A 112 5.35 9.39 1.39
CA ILE A 112 6.79 9.49 1.68
C ILE A 112 7.22 10.94 1.92
N GLN A 113 6.71 11.86 1.11
CA GLN A 113 7.02 13.29 1.26
C GLN A 113 6.46 13.86 2.56
N ASP A 114 5.27 13.42 2.97
CA ASP A 114 4.62 13.90 4.19
C ASP A 114 5.27 13.35 5.46
N ALA A 115 5.66 12.09 5.46
CA ALA A 115 6.09 11.39 6.67
C ALA A 115 7.59 11.04 6.72
N LYS A 116 8.31 11.21 5.63
CA LYS A 116 9.74 10.89 5.47
C LYS A 116 10.08 9.44 5.84
N PHE A 117 10.21 8.60 4.83
CA PHE A 117 10.65 7.22 4.99
C PHE A 117 12.09 7.05 4.51
N ASP A 118 12.83 6.19 5.18
CA ASP A 118 14.22 5.88 4.81
C ASP A 118 14.28 4.85 3.68
N VAL A 119 13.34 3.90 3.71
CA VAL A 119 13.27 2.81 2.74
C VAL A 119 11.82 2.60 2.31
N ILE A 120 11.63 2.34 1.03
CA ILE A 120 10.38 1.85 0.49
C ILE A 120 10.61 0.48 -0.16
N VAL A 121 9.71 -0.45 0.10
CA VAL A 121 9.75 -1.79 -0.48
C VAL A 121 8.55 -1.98 -1.40
N LEU A 122 8.84 -2.27 -2.65
CA LEU A 122 7.85 -2.50 -3.71
C LEU A 122 8.03 -3.90 -4.27
N ASN A 123 6.94 -4.51 -4.75
CA ASN A 123 7.07 -5.71 -5.54
C ASN A 123 7.25 -5.38 -7.03
N ARG A 124 7.83 -6.31 -7.77
CA ARG A 124 8.08 -6.15 -9.21
C ARG A 124 6.79 -6.08 -10.05
N LYS A 125 5.68 -6.64 -9.56
CA LYS A 125 4.42 -6.66 -10.30
C LYS A 125 3.76 -5.28 -10.34
N ALA A 126 4.02 -4.42 -9.38
CA ALA A 126 3.65 -3.01 -9.46
C ALA A 126 4.29 -2.35 -10.69
N ALA A 127 5.45 -2.85 -11.15
CA ALA A 127 6.09 -2.45 -12.39
C ALA A 127 5.45 -3.03 -13.65
N ARG A 128 4.69 -4.13 -13.55
CA ARG A 128 4.12 -4.85 -14.71
C ARG A 128 2.89 -4.18 -15.30
N VAL A 129 2.11 -3.49 -14.49
CA VAL A 129 0.94 -2.73 -14.96
C VAL A 129 1.37 -1.63 -15.92
N ALA A 130 2.62 -1.28 -15.89
CA ALA A 130 3.18 -0.18 -16.67
C ALA A 130 4.15 -0.62 -17.76
N ARG A 131 4.13 -1.88 -18.18
CA ARG A 131 4.98 -2.36 -19.28
C ARG A 131 4.76 -1.62 -20.61
N PHE A 132 3.71 -0.84 -20.70
CA PHE A 132 3.43 0.03 -21.84
C PHE A 132 3.90 1.46 -21.64
N PHE A 133 4.43 1.78 -20.49
CA PHE A 133 4.83 3.12 -20.13
C PHE A 133 6.26 3.12 -19.63
N THR A 134 6.98 4.11 -20.00
CA THR A 134 8.26 4.48 -19.40
C THR A 134 8.10 4.88 -17.92
N GLY A 135 6.87 4.83 -17.38
CA GLY A 135 6.53 5.19 -16.03
C GLY A 135 5.84 4.07 -15.26
N SER A 136 6.54 2.96 -14.96
CA SER A 136 6.07 2.01 -13.95
C SER A 136 5.97 2.70 -12.59
N VAL A 137 5.17 2.14 -11.67
CA VAL A 137 5.11 2.64 -10.28
C VAL A 137 6.51 2.74 -9.70
N SER A 138 7.31 1.68 -9.81
CA SER A 138 8.68 1.68 -9.32
C SER A 138 9.56 2.71 -10.02
N SER A 139 9.45 2.85 -11.34
CA SER A 139 10.21 3.84 -12.11
C SER A 139 9.88 5.26 -11.68
N LYS A 140 8.61 5.60 -11.56
CA LYS A 140 8.15 6.92 -11.12
C LYS A 140 8.62 7.23 -9.70
N VAL A 141 8.53 6.26 -8.79
CA VAL A 141 8.99 6.39 -7.41
C VAL A 141 10.51 6.63 -7.38
N VAL A 142 11.28 5.82 -8.09
CA VAL A 142 12.75 5.95 -8.15
C VAL A 142 13.17 7.30 -8.69
N MET A 143 12.51 7.79 -9.75
CA MET A 143 12.88 9.06 -10.37
C MET A 143 12.45 10.29 -9.59
N THR A 144 11.43 10.18 -8.76
CA THR A 144 10.86 11.31 -8.03
C THR A 144 11.42 11.46 -6.62
N LEU A 145 11.67 10.34 -5.94
CA LEU A 145 12.14 10.36 -4.56
C LEU A 145 13.64 10.59 -4.48
N LYS A 146 13.99 11.48 -3.55
CA LYS A 146 15.37 11.73 -3.15
C LYS A 146 15.51 11.31 -1.69
N ASP A 147 16.70 10.92 -1.30
CA ASP A 147 17.03 10.55 0.09
C ASP A 147 16.21 9.37 0.63
N THR A 148 15.67 8.55 -0.27
CA THR A 148 14.92 7.33 0.08
C THR A 148 15.46 6.17 -0.72
N THR A 149 15.77 5.08 -0.04
CA THR A 149 16.19 3.84 -0.69
C THR A 149 14.97 3.07 -1.19
N VAL A 150 15.00 2.65 -2.43
CA VAL A 150 13.91 1.87 -3.05
C VAL A 150 14.36 0.43 -3.24
N CYS A 151 13.65 -0.50 -2.60
CA CYS A 151 13.87 -1.95 -2.77
C CYS A 151 12.75 -2.51 -3.64
N ILE A 152 13.12 -3.21 -4.70
CA ILE A 152 12.17 -3.88 -5.60
C ILE A 152 12.36 -5.38 -5.44
N VAL A 153 11.32 -6.05 -4.96
CA VAL A 153 11.33 -7.50 -4.72
C VAL A 153 10.62 -8.20 -5.87
N SER A 154 11.28 -9.18 -6.44
CA SER A 154 10.75 -9.96 -7.55
C SER A 154 10.40 -11.41 -7.17
#